data_37a631b7f3b2ea0e8609546c6115bf8a
#
_entry.id   37a631b7f3b2ea0e8609546c6115bf8a
#
_cell.length_a   1.000
_cell.length_b   1.000
_cell.length_c   1.000
_cell.angle_alpha   90.00
_cell.angle_beta   90.00
_cell.angle_gamma   90.00
#
_symmetry.space_group_name_H-M   'P 1'
#
loop_
_entity.id
_entity.type
_entity.pdbx_description
1 polymer ?
#
loop_
_entity_poly.entity_id
_entity_poly.type
_entity_poly.pdbx_seq_one_letter_code
_entity_poly.pdbx_strand_id
1 'polypeptide(L)'
;MRCYILVWKEQSGIDTETEAAGKMGRTNLVLIGMPASGKSTVGVILAKVIGYDFIDTDILIQKAEKKRLSQIIEEIGVDGFLEVENRVNAAVEADHCVIATGGSAVYGEEAMRHFKKIGHIMYLKTDYETISKRLKNIKKRGVALKKGQTLRDLYDERVVLYEKYADTVIEETGDAEDVVVKILTIIDKG
;
A
#
# COMPACT_ATOMS: atom_id res chain seq x y z
N MET A 1 7.70 -6.17 -25.73
CA MET A 1 7.23 -5.48 -24.54
C MET A 1 6.90 -4.00 -24.76
N ARG A 2 7.57 -3.29 -25.67
CA ARG A 2 7.23 -1.89 -26.05
C ARG A 2 5.91 -1.70 -26.81
N CYS A 3 5.40 -2.73 -27.47
CA CYS A 3 4.25 -2.62 -28.39
C CYS A 3 2.89 -2.46 -27.69
N TYR A 4 2.69 -3.06 -26.50
CA TYR A 4 1.42 -2.96 -25.78
C TYR A 4 1.23 -1.61 -25.09
N ILE A 5 2.31 -0.95 -24.67
CA ILE A 5 2.27 0.38 -24.04
C ILE A 5 1.92 1.45 -25.09
N LEU A 6 2.42 1.33 -26.32
CA LEU A 6 2.13 2.26 -27.42
C LEU A 6 0.65 2.23 -27.84
N VAL A 7 0.04 1.06 -27.94
CA VAL A 7 -1.37 0.92 -28.33
C VAL A 7 -2.32 1.53 -27.29
N TRP A 8 -1.97 1.42 -26.00
CA TRP A 8 -2.79 2.01 -24.92
C TRP A 8 -2.63 3.55 -24.87
N LYS A 9 -1.42 4.07 -25.09
CA LYS A 9 -1.14 5.51 -25.19
C LYS A 9 -1.92 6.20 -26.31
N GLU A 10 -2.04 5.56 -27.47
CA GLU A 10 -2.79 6.13 -28.61
C GLU A 10 -4.31 6.17 -28.36
N GLN A 11 -4.85 5.27 -27.53
CA GLN A 11 -6.28 5.23 -27.21
C GLN A 11 -6.68 6.12 -26.04
N SER A 12 -5.78 6.41 -25.10
CA SER A 12 -6.07 7.18 -23.88
C SER A 12 -5.67 8.65 -23.95
N GLY A 13 -4.88 9.06 -24.94
CA GLY A 13 -4.39 10.44 -25.07
C GLY A 13 -3.50 10.92 -23.92
N ILE A 14 -2.94 10.00 -23.13
CA ILE A 14 -2.12 10.31 -21.96
C ILE A 14 -0.68 10.54 -22.40
N ASP A 15 -0.24 11.79 -22.42
CA ASP A 15 1.17 12.16 -22.52
C ASP A 15 1.87 11.92 -21.20
N THR A 16 2.77 10.93 -21.15
CA THR A 16 3.51 10.51 -19.93
C THR A 16 4.71 11.40 -19.59
N GLU A 17 4.86 12.54 -20.24
CA GLU A 17 5.86 13.56 -19.90
C GLU A 17 5.25 14.77 -19.17
N THR A 18 4.05 14.65 -18.62
CA THR A 18 3.41 15.75 -17.93
C THR A 18 3.88 15.82 -16.49
N GLU A 19 4.60 16.87 -16.21
CA GLU A 19 4.83 17.62 -14.99
C GLU A 19 3.90 17.33 -13.78
N ALA A 20 3.92 16.09 -13.25
CA ALA A 20 3.45 15.83 -11.88
C ALA A 20 4.52 16.22 -10.84
N ALA A 21 5.46 17.07 -11.23
CA ALA A 21 6.53 17.63 -10.40
C ALA A 21 6.08 18.88 -9.63
N GLY A 22 4.88 18.87 -9.09
CA GLY A 22 4.32 20.01 -8.35
C GLY A 22 4.64 20.09 -6.87
N LYS A 23 5.52 19.23 -6.31
CA LYS A 23 6.18 19.43 -5.00
C LYS A 23 7.47 18.63 -4.98
N MET A 24 8.59 19.32 -5.02
CA MET A 24 9.94 18.77 -4.93
C MET A 24 10.04 17.63 -3.90
N GLY A 25 10.30 16.39 -4.33
CA GLY A 25 10.67 15.25 -3.49
C GLY A 25 9.64 14.14 -3.29
N ARG A 26 8.43 14.21 -3.85
CA ARG A 26 7.39 13.16 -3.67
C ARG A 26 7.11 12.41 -4.98
N THR A 27 8.07 11.59 -5.39
CA THR A 27 8.01 10.86 -6.68
C THR A 27 7.34 9.49 -6.59
N ASN A 28 7.09 8.98 -5.37
CA ASN A 28 6.53 7.66 -5.16
C ASN A 28 5.02 7.70 -4.90
N LEU A 29 4.35 6.57 -5.16
CA LEU A 29 2.97 6.31 -4.76
C LEU A 29 2.96 5.27 -3.65
N VAL A 30 2.43 5.62 -2.47
CA VAL A 30 2.40 4.73 -1.30
C VAL A 30 0.98 4.24 -1.07
N LEU A 31 0.74 2.95 -1.19
CA LEU A 31 -0.56 2.32 -0.99
C LEU A 31 -0.71 1.84 0.44
N ILE A 32 -1.68 2.38 1.16
CA ILE A 32 -2.07 1.95 2.51
C ILE A 32 -3.50 1.39 2.51
N GLY A 33 -3.86 0.63 3.54
CA GLY A 33 -5.20 0.04 3.70
C GLY A 33 -5.18 -1.33 4.38
N MET A 34 -6.35 -1.88 4.63
CA MET A 34 -6.52 -3.16 5.33
C MET A 34 -5.76 -4.31 4.66
N PRO A 35 -5.31 -5.33 5.42
CA PRO A 35 -4.90 -6.60 4.82
C PRO A 35 -6.01 -7.13 3.90
N ALA A 36 -5.62 -7.69 2.76
CA ALA A 36 -6.53 -8.16 1.71
C ALA A 36 -7.35 -7.06 0.98
N SER A 37 -7.02 -5.77 1.12
CA SER A 37 -7.58 -4.69 0.31
C SER A 37 -7.00 -4.59 -1.12
N GLY A 38 -6.17 -5.53 -1.56
CA GLY A 38 -5.66 -5.56 -2.92
C GLY A 38 -4.41 -4.71 -3.20
N LYS A 39 -3.79 -4.06 -2.21
CA LYS A 39 -2.63 -3.16 -2.39
C LYS A 39 -1.52 -3.73 -3.26
N SER A 40 -1.07 -4.96 -2.98
CA SER A 40 0.02 -5.58 -3.75
C SER A 40 -0.41 -5.88 -5.19
N THR A 41 -1.65 -6.30 -5.41
CA THR A 41 -2.19 -6.57 -6.76
C THR A 41 -2.33 -5.28 -7.56
N VAL A 42 -3.01 -4.28 -7.00
CA VAL A 42 -3.17 -2.94 -7.59
C VAL A 42 -1.80 -2.30 -7.83
N GLY A 43 -0.90 -2.40 -6.84
CA GLY A 43 0.43 -1.79 -6.92
C GLY A 43 1.28 -2.35 -8.05
N VAL A 44 1.30 -3.67 -8.25
CA VAL A 44 2.04 -4.30 -9.35
C VAL A 44 1.49 -3.87 -10.72
N ILE A 45 0.15 -3.86 -10.87
CA ILE A 45 -0.50 -3.45 -12.13
C ILE A 45 -0.22 -1.97 -12.39
N LEU A 46 -0.43 -1.11 -11.38
CA LEU A 46 -0.20 0.32 -11.48
C LEU A 46 1.26 0.63 -11.86
N ALA A 47 2.23 0.05 -11.15
CA ALA A 47 3.65 0.24 -11.43
C ALA A 47 4.00 -0.11 -12.88
N LYS A 48 3.46 -1.25 -13.38
CA LYS A 48 3.67 -1.66 -14.77
C LYS A 48 3.07 -0.66 -15.77
N VAL A 49 1.89 -0.11 -15.48
CA VAL A 49 1.18 0.82 -16.38
C VAL A 49 1.91 2.16 -16.47
N ILE A 50 2.36 2.70 -15.32
CA ILE A 50 3.01 4.02 -15.28
C ILE A 50 4.54 3.96 -15.48
N GLY A 51 5.12 2.76 -15.59
CA GLY A 51 6.57 2.59 -15.81
C GLY A 51 7.41 2.80 -14.54
N TYR A 52 6.83 2.60 -13.36
CA TYR A 52 7.50 2.71 -12.06
C TYR A 52 8.00 1.35 -11.58
N ASP A 53 8.95 1.38 -10.63
CA ASP A 53 9.32 0.19 -9.86
C ASP A 53 8.22 -0.17 -8.85
N PHE A 54 8.27 -1.39 -8.32
CA PHE A 54 7.33 -1.88 -7.32
C PHE A 54 8.06 -2.42 -6.08
N ILE A 55 7.63 -1.95 -4.91
CA ILE A 55 8.09 -2.43 -3.60
C ILE A 55 6.88 -2.92 -2.80
N ASP A 56 6.99 -4.16 -2.25
CA ASP A 56 6.11 -4.67 -1.20
C ASP A 56 6.89 -4.69 0.11
N THR A 57 6.47 -3.89 1.10
CA THR A 57 7.22 -3.75 2.34
C THR A 57 7.16 -4.98 3.22
N ASP A 58 6.14 -5.85 3.09
CA ASP A 58 6.08 -7.14 3.77
C ASP A 58 7.25 -8.05 3.32
N ILE A 59 7.63 -7.96 2.04
CA ILE A 59 8.81 -8.67 1.51
C ILE A 59 10.10 -8.07 2.06
N LEU A 60 10.19 -6.75 2.21
CA LEU A 60 11.38 -6.10 2.80
C LEU A 60 11.58 -6.54 4.25
N ILE A 61 10.51 -6.57 5.05
CA ILE A 61 10.53 -7.04 6.44
C ILE A 61 11.02 -8.49 6.50
N GLN A 62 10.46 -9.39 5.66
CA GLN A 62 10.86 -10.78 5.64
C GLN A 62 12.33 -10.97 5.22
N LYS A 63 12.85 -10.15 4.29
CA LYS A 63 14.26 -10.15 3.90
C LYS A 63 15.17 -9.66 5.03
N ALA A 64 14.78 -8.58 5.71
CA ALA A 64 15.55 -7.99 6.80
C ALA A 64 15.67 -8.97 8.00
N GLU A 65 14.56 -9.60 8.38
CA GLU A 65 14.49 -10.51 9.51
C GLU A 65 14.81 -11.98 9.14
N LYS A 66 14.94 -12.31 7.85
CA LYS A 66 15.14 -13.67 7.30
C LYS A 66 14.10 -14.68 7.78
N LYS A 67 12.87 -14.22 8.02
CA LYS A 67 11.75 -14.99 8.56
C LYS A 67 10.45 -14.55 7.88
N ARG A 68 9.44 -15.41 7.90
CA ARG A 68 8.08 -15.04 7.48
C ARG A 68 7.44 -14.11 8.53
N LEU A 69 6.53 -13.23 8.11
CA LEU A 69 5.84 -12.32 9.04
C LEU A 69 5.18 -13.06 10.22
N SER A 70 4.53 -14.21 9.95
CA SER A 70 3.90 -15.02 11.00
C SER A 70 4.90 -15.53 12.04
N GLN A 71 6.13 -15.90 11.64
CA GLN A 71 7.19 -16.34 12.54
C GLN A 71 7.72 -15.18 13.37
N ILE A 72 7.89 -14.00 12.78
CA ILE A 72 8.30 -12.79 13.51
C ILE A 72 7.28 -12.47 14.60
N ILE A 73 5.98 -12.43 14.24
CA ILE A 73 4.89 -12.16 15.18
C ILE A 73 4.84 -13.23 16.30
N GLU A 74 5.06 -14.50 15.97
CA GLU A 74 5.07 -15.59 16.95
C GLU A 74 6.23 -15.47 17.95
N GLU A 75 7.40 -15.04 17.50
CA GLU A 75 8.61 -14.94 18.32
C GLU A 75 8.67 -13.69 19.20
N ILE A 76 8.32 -12.52 18.65
CA ILE A 76 8.49 -11.23 19.35
C ILE A 76 7.15 -10.53 19.66
N GLY A 77 6.03 -11.19 19.35
CA GLY A 77 4.70 -10.65 19.58
C GLY A 77 4.31 -9.55 18.58
N VAL A 78 3.08 -9.06 18.73
CA VAL A 78 2.53 -8.02 17.86
C VAL A 78 3.27 -6.69 18.02
N ASP A 79 3.54 -6.28 19.25
CA ASP A 79 4.18 -4.99 19.51
C ASP A 79 5.63 -4.98 18.97
N GLY A 80 6.40 -6.04 19.18
CA GLY A 80 7.73 -6.18 18.59
C GLY A 80 7.71 -6.20 17.06
N PHE A 81 6.70 -6.85 16.45
CA PHE A 81 6.52 -6.81 15.01
C PHE A 81 6.26 -5.38 14.50
N LEU A 82 5.43 -4.61 15.19
CA LEU A 82 5.13 -3.21 14.81
C LEU A 82 6.38 -2.32 14.87
N GLU A 83 7.28 -2.56 15.84
CA GLU A 83 8.57 -1.86 15.91
C GLU A 83 9.47 -2.20 14.70
N VAL A 84 9.56 -3.49 14.34
CA VAL A 84 10.30 -3.93 13.15
C VAL A 84 9.71 -3.33 11.88
N GLU A 85 8.39 -3.38 11.72
CA GLU A 85 7.68 -2.80 10.57
C GLU A 85 7.94 -1.30 10.46
N ASN A 86 7.83 -0.55 11.59
CA ASN A 86 8.12 0.88 11.62
C ASN A 86 9.55 1.18 11.18
N ARG A 87 10.53 0.49 11.74
CA ARG A 87 11.95 0.66 11.40
C ARG A 87 12.25 0.37 9.93
N VAL A 88 11.76 -0.74 9.40
CA VAL A 88 12.01 -1.15 8.01
C VAL A 88 11.34 -0.18 7.05
N ASN A 89 10.10 0.22 7.31
CA ASN A 89 9.36 1.16 6.49
C ASN A 89 9.98 2.58 6.51
N ALA A 90 10.47 3.03 7.66
CA ALA A 90 11.16 4.32 7.79
C ALA A 90 12.50 4.39 7.05
N ALA A 91 13.09 3.25 6.73
CA ALA A 91 14.36 3.12 6.01
C ALA A 91 14.17 2.84 4.50
N VAL A 92 12.96 2.87 3.97
CA VAL A 92 12.71 2.62 2.53
C VAL A 92 13.29 3.77 1.70
N GLU A 93 14.23 3.47 0.84
CA GLU A 93 14.73 4.38 -0.19
C GLU A 93 14.12 3.99 -1.53
N ALA A 94 13.40 4.91 -2.14
CA ALA A 94 12.69 4.68 -3.40
C ALA A 94 12.51 6.00 -4.17
N ASP A 95 12.55 5.88 -5.48
CA ASP A 95 12.26 6.96 -6.43
C ASP A 95 11.49 6.38 -7.61
N HIS A 96 10.42 7.05 -8.06
CA HIS A 96 9.52 6.57 -9.11
C HIS A 96 9.05 5.11 -8.84
N CYS A 97 8.52 4.87 -7.65
CA CYS A 97 8.13 3.55 -7.17
C CYS A 97 6.70 3.53 -6.64
N VAL A 98 5.97 2.44 -6.89
CA VAL A 98 4.73 2.13 -6.19
C VAL A 98 5.08 1.26 -4.99
N ILE A 99 4.78 1.74 -3.79
CA ILE A 99 5.10 1.09 -2.52
C ILE A 99 3.81 0.55 -1.91
N ALA A 100 3.64 -0.78 -1.87
CA ALA A 100 2.55 -1.43 -1.15
C ALA A 100 2.99 -1.74 0.28
N THR A 101 2.26 -1.21 1.27
CA THR A 101 2.61 -1.39 2.70
C THR A 101 1.88 -2.55 3.33
N GLY A 102 2.40 -3.07 4.44
CA GLY A 102 1.65 -3.91 5.38
C GLY A 102 0.42 -3.16 5.93
N GLY A 103 -0.61 -3.92 6.33
CA GLY A 103 -1.83 -3.31 6.88
C GLY A 103 -1.62 -2.62 8.24
N SER A 104 -0.55 -2.90 8.94
CA SER A 104 -0.20 -2.31 10.24
C SER A 104 0.78 -1.13 10.15
N ALA A 105 1.30 -0.82 8.97
CA ALA A 105 2.26 0.26 8.75
C ALA A 105 1.81 1.62 9.35
N VAL A 106 0.50 1.87 9.40
CA VAL A 106 -0.09 3.11 9.93
C VAL A 106 0.06 3.30 11.44
N TYR A 107 0.50 2.27 12.18
CA TYR A 107 0.88 2.40 13.60
C TYR A 107 2.27 3.00 13.77
N GLY A 108 3.14 2.91 12.74
CA GLY A 108 4.50 3.43 12.77
C GLY A 108 4.55 4.91 12.41
N GLU A 109 4.66 5.80 13.39
CA GLU A 109 4.70 7.24 13.14
C GLU A 109 5.91 7.67 12.30
N GLU A 110 7.08 7.05 12.52
CA GLU A 110 8.30 7.35 11.76
C GLU A 110 8.15 6.88 10.32
N ALA A 111 7.62 5.68 10.10
CA ALA A 111 7.32 5.13 8.79
C ALA A 111 6.35 6.03 8.02
N MET A 112 5.25 6.44 8.65
CA MET A 112 4.25 7.28 7.98
C MET A 112 4.76 8.70 7.69
N ARG A 113 5.58 9.26 8.59
CA ARG A 113 6.26 10.54 8.35
C ARG A 113 7.23 10.44 7.18
N HIS A 114 7.97 9.34 7.10
CA HIS A 114 8.90 9.06 6.01
C HIS A 114 8.16 8.91 4.67
N PHE A 115 7.14 8.06 4.62
CA PHE A 115 6.32 7.87 3.41
C PHE A 115 5.68 9.17 2.92
N LYS A 116 5.19 10.01 3.84
CA LYS A 116 4.64 11.33 3.48
C LYS A 116 5.68 12.28 2.89
N LYS A 117 6.96 12.09 3.25
CA LYS A 117 8.07 12.87 2.71
C LYS A 117 8.47 12.43 1.30
N ILE A 118 8.48 11.12 1.04
CA ILE A 118 8.99 10.54 -0.22
C ILE A 118 7.91 10.24 -1.26
N GLY A 119 6.61 10.23 -0.88
CA GLY A 119 5.55 9.79 -1.78
C GLY A 119 4.17 10.37 -1.46
N HIS A 120 3.25 10.19 -2.40
CA HIS A 120 1.83 10.48 -2.25
C HIS A 120 1.12 9.26 -1.64
N ILE A 121 0.48 9.43 -0.49
CA ILE A 121 -0.16 8.32 0.24
C ILE A 121 -1.60 8.15 -0.23
N MET A 122 -1.89 6.97 -0.80
CA MET A 122 -3.21 6.58 -1.29
C MET A 122 -3.80 5.47 -0.40
N TYR A 123 -4.95 5.72 0.18
CA TYR A 123 -5.69 4.74 0.96
C TYR A 123 -6.65 3.95 0.07
N LEU A 124 -6.42 2.65 -0.09
CA LEU A 124 -7.36 1.74 -0.74
C LEU A 124 -8.43 1.33 0.27
N LYS A 125 -9.57 2.05 0.25
CA LYS A 125 -10.68 1.87 1.17
C LYS A 125 -11.59 0.76 0.69
N THR A 126 -11.58 -0.34 1.42
CA THR A 126 -12.41 -1.52 1.19
C THR A 126 -13.35 -1.69 2.37
N ASP A 127 -14.63 -1.99 2.14
CA ASP A 127 -15.61 -2.21 3.20
C ASP A 127 -15.30 -3.43 4.07
N TYR A 128 -15.84 -3.42 5.30
CA TYR A 128 -15.61 -4.47 6.28
C TYR A 128 -16.07 -5.86 5.80
N GLU A 129 -17.22 -5.94 5.14
CA GLU A 129 -17.82 -7.18 4.65
C GLU A 129 -16.90 -7.84 3.62
N THR A 130 -16.34 -7.06 2.72
CA THR A 130 -15.37 -7.52 1.70
C THR A 130 -14.08 -8.00 2.36
N ILE A 131 -13.51 -7.21 3.29
CA ILE A 131 -12.32 -7.59 4.05
C ILE A 131 -12.56 -8.88 4.84
N SER A 132 -13.68 -8.99 5.53
CA SER A 132 -14.04 -10.16 6.33
C SER A 132 -14.14 -11.43 5.47
N LYS A 133 -14.75 -11.32 4.27
CA LYS A 133 -14.83 -12.43 3.32
C LYS A 133 -13.45 -12.87 2.80
N ARG A 134 -12.57 -11.90 2.49
CA ARG A 134 -11.22 -12.16 1.95
C ARG A 134 -10.25 -12.69 3.01
N LEU A 135 -10.45 -12.35 4.29
CA LEU A 135 -9.58 -12.73 5.42
C LEU A 135 -10.03 -13.98 6.19
N LYS A 136 -10.72 -14.93 5.56
CA LYS A 136 -11.22 -16.18 6.20
C LYS A 136 -10.16 -16.95 7.02
N ASN A 137 -8.86 -16.70 6.80
CA ASN A 137 -7.74 -17.33 7.53
C ASN A 137 -6.71 -16.27 7.98
N ILE A 138 -7.12 -15.37 8.87
CA ILE A 138 -6.31 -14.25 9.38
C ILE A 138 -4.93 -14.68 9.90
N LYS A 139 -4.88 -15.77 10.70
CA LYS A 139 -3.63 -16.25 11.31
C LYS A 139 -2.58 -16.70 10.27
N LYS A 140 -3.01 -17.26 9.14
CA LYS A 140 -2.08 -17.72 8.08
C LYS A 140 -1.48 -16.58 7.27
N ARG A 141 -2.05 -15.37 7.32
CA ARG A 141 -1.62 -14.21 6.53
C ARG A 141 -0.72 -13.23 7.31
N GLY A 142 -0.31 -13.56 8.54
CA GLY A 142 0.54 -12.68 9.32
C GLY A 142 -0.13 -11.35 9.70
N VAL A 143 -1.45 -11.36 9.94
CA VAL A 143 -2.16 -10.17 10.40
C VAL A 143 -1.87 -9.95 11.88
N ALA A 144 -1.32 -8.80 12.23
CA ALA A 144 -1.05 -8.40 13.60
C ALA A 144 -2.37 -8.10 14.34
N LEU A 145 -2.84 -9.07 15.12
CA LEU A 145 -4.01 -9.00 15.99
C LEU A 145 -3.57 -9.13 17.45
N LYS A 146 -4.00 -8.19 18.30
CA LYS A 146 -3.81 -8.27 19.75
C LYS A 146 -4.68 -9.37 20.36
N LYS A 147 -4.27 -9.90 21.50
CA LYS A 147 -5.04 -10.93 22.19
C LYS A 147 -6.44 -10.40 22.57
N GLY A 148 -7.47 -11.10 22.10
CA GLY A 148 -8.88 -10.72 22.33
C GLY A 148 -9.46 -9.70 21.34
N GLN A 149 -8.66 -9.14 20.45
CA GLN A 149 -9.13 -8.21 19.43
C GLN A 149 -9.85 -8.98 18.31
N THR A 150 -11.03 -8.52 17.91
CA THR A 150 -11.76 -9.04 16.76
C THR A 150 -11.28 -8.37 15.46
N LEU A 151 -11.63 -8.96 14.31
CA LEU A 151 -11.37 -8.31 13.01
C LEU A 151 -12.12 -6.98 12.90
N ARG A 152 -13.31 -6.87 13.49
CA ARG A 152 -14.10 -5.64 13.47
C ARG A 152 -13.40 -4.53 14.27
N ASP A 153 -12.92 -4.84 15.48
CA ASP A 153 -12.18 -3.88 16.30
C ASP A 153 -10.93 -3.37 15.57
N LEU A 154 -10.18 -4.30 14.92
CA LEU A 154 -9.01 -3.97 14.14
C LEU A 154 -9.35 -3.07 12.93
N TYR A 155 -10.45 -3.37 12.25
CA TYR A 155 -10.91 -2.59 11.12
C TYR A 155 -11.26 -1.17 11.53
N ASP A 156 -12.10 -1.02 12.55
CA ASP A 156 -12.59 0.27 13.04
C ASP A 156 -11.44 1.15 13.57
N GLU A 157 -10.46 0.55 14.26
CA GLU A 157 -9.24 1.23 14.72
C GLU A 157 -8.37 1.72 13.56
N ARG A 158 -8.14 0.86 12.55
CA ARG A 158 -7.21 1.18 11.45
C ARG A 158 -7.80 2.15 10.43
N VAL A 159 -9.09 2.11 10.17
CA VAL A 159 -9.76 3.04 9.24
C VAL A 159 -9.48 4.49 9.62
N VAL A 160 -9.58 4.83 10.90
CA VAL A 160 -9.28 6.19 11.40
C VAL A 160 -7.82 6.58 11.12
N LEU A 161 -6.88 5.63 11.25
CA LEU A 161 -5.46 5.88 10.99
C LEU A 161 -5.19 6.00 9.49
N TYR A 162 -5.81 5.16 8.65
CA TYR A 162 -5.65 5.30 7.19
C TYR A 162 -6.18 6.65 6.71
N GLU A 163 -7.35 7.09 7.17
CA GLU A 163 -7.91 8.39 6.81
C GLU A 163 -7.05 9.56 7.30
N LYS A 164 -6.44 9.43 8.49
CA LYS A 164 -5.50 10.43 9.05
C LYS A 164 -4.27 10.66 8.16
N TYR A 165 -3.71 9.59 7.60
CA TYR A 165 -2.44 9.66 6.87
C TYR A 165 -2.59 9.82 5.37
N ALA A 166 -3.74 9.44 4.80
CA ALA A 166 -3.97 9.50 3.36
C ALA A 166 -3.96 10.92 2.81
N ASP A 167 -3.27 11.11 1.69
CA ASP A 167 -3.42 12.29 0.85
C ASP A 167 -4.63 12.14 -0.08
N THR A 168 -4.94 10.88 -0.48
CA THR A 168 -6.08 10.55 -1.33
C THR A 168 -6.73 9.26 -0.86
N VAL A 169 -8.05 9.21 -0.83
CA VAL A 169 -8.84 8.00 -0.54
C VAL A 169 -9.41 7.45 -1.84
N ILE A 170 -9.14 6.18 -2.11
CA ILE A 170 -9.64 5.44 -3.27
C ILE A 170 -10.65 4.41 -2.78
N GLU A 171 -11.92 4.63 -3.05
CA GLU A 171 -12.97 3.64 -2.79
C GLU A 171 -12.77 2.42 -3.71
N GLU A 172 -12.53 1.24 -3.13
CA GLU A 172 -12.43 0.00 -3.89
C GLU A 172 -13.81 -0.45 -4.35
N THR A 173 -14.09 -0.26 -5.63
CA THR A 173 -15.31 -0.74 -6.29
C THR A 173 -14.90 -1.45 -7.57
N GLY A 174 -15.31 -2.71 -7.73
CA GLY A 174 -14.94 -3.51 -8.88
C GLY A 174 -13.67 -4.35 -8.65
N ASP A 175 -12.93 -4.63 -9.71
CA ASP A 175 -11.69 -5.40 -9.67
C ASP A 175 -10.44 -4.50 -9.53
N ALA A 176 -9.26 -5.11 -9.56
CA ALA A 176 -7.99 -4.38 -9.39
C ALA A 176 -7.72 -3.42 -10.56
N GLU A 177 -8.19 -3.73 -11.76
CA GLU A 177 -8.03 -2.91 -12.96
C GLU A 177 -8.87 -1.64 -12.85
N ASP A 178 -10.12 -1.74 -12.35
CA ASP A 178 -10.98 -0.60 -12.08
C ASP A 178 -10.35 0.37 -11.07
N VAL A 179 -9.72 -0.16 -10.03
CA VAL A 179 -9.01 0.64 -9.02
C VAL A 179 -7.80 1.35 -9.65
N VAL A 180 -7.05 0.67 -10.51
CA VAL A 180 -5.91 1.27 -11.23
C VAL A 180 -6.38 2.41 -12.12
N VAL A 181 -7.47 2.24 -12.89
CA VAL A 181 -8.04 3.31 -13.74
C VAL A 181 -8.43 4.53 -12.90
N LYS A 182 -9.04 4.34 -11.72
CA LYS A 182 -9.35 5.45 -10.82
C LYS A 182 -8.09 6.18 -10.36
N ILE A 183 -7.05 5.44 -9.96
CA ILE A 183 -5.78 6.04 -9.54
C ILE A 183 -5.17 6.87 -10.68
N LEU A 184 -5.11 6.33 -11.90
CA LEU A 184 -4.60 7.04 -13.08
C LEU A 184 -5.36 8.33 -13.32
N THR A 185 -6.69 8.29 -13.26
CA THR A 185 -7.55 9.49 -13.45
C THR A 185 -7.26 10.59 -12.41
N ILE A 186 -6.81 10.21 -11.20
CA ILE A 186 -6.46 11.16 -10.13
C ILE A 186 -5.08 11.76 -10.37
N ILE A 187 -4.11 10.92 -10.76
CA ILE A 187 -2.72 11.35 -11.01
C ILE A 187 -2.67 12.30 -12.20
N ASP A 188 -3.42 12.04 -13.27
CA ASP A 188 -3.44 12.88 -14.46
C ASP A 188 -4.10 14.27 -14.26
N LYS A 189 -4.84 14.44 -13.17
CA LYS A 189 -5.52 15.71 -12.85
C LYS A 189 -4.77 16.61 -11.88
N GLY A 190 -3.71 16.12 -11.26
CA GLY A 190 -2.93 16.82 -10.23
C GLY A 190 -1.59 17.31 -10.71
#